data_49e19d9b248d3dcfb3a8599c72e2bbe0
#
_entry.id   49e19d9b248d3dcfb3a8599c72e2bbe0
#
_cell.length_a   1.000
_cell.length_b   1.000
_cell.length_c   1.000
_cell.angle_alpha   90.00
_cell.angle_beta   90.00
_cell.angle_gamma   90.00
#
_symmetry.space_group_name_H-M   'P 1'
#
loop_
_entity.id
_entity.type
_entity.pdbx_description
1 polymer ?
#
loop_
_entity_poly.entity_id
_entity_poly.type
_entity_poly.pdbx_seq_one_letter_code
_entity_poly.pdbx_strand_id
1 'polypeptide(L)'
;MALKYNIGEVHMNQKLSFGEPFIESRYLEAEESFDVTNSAILVNLDKEQDIMINKEFALSALKALEVHDVTISVPGKALLIVGADTIQLNDRITMKTLCDVWKSNYQLTGLPQHKNSPYFKSPKETLGNVAVNFCLVADPDAPSGIHKEHADPHVQELHVQIVGEGAVDLMKSQNPDSRYASLPLTAGSTHMATWNKEGEYPWHRYRSVTPCIFMGVEIH
;
A
#
# COMPACT_ATOMS: atom_id res chain seq x y z
N MET A 1 2.03 -43.37 -15.01
CA MET A 1 2.00 -43.20 -13.54
C MET A 1 2.53 -41.80 -13.24
N ALA A 2 1.64 -40.82 -13.09
CA ALA A 2 2.02 -39.43 -12.88
C ALA A 2 2.25 -39.22 -11.38
N LEU A 3 3.49 -38.88 -11.00
CA LEU A 3 3.83 -38.46 -9.66
C LEU A 3 3.13 -37.11 -9.40
N LYS A 4 2.07 -37.14 -8.60
CA LYS A 4 1.53 -35.93 -7.97
C LYS A 4 2.55 -35.51 -6.90
N TYR A 5 3.30 -34.45 -7.20
CA TYR A 5 4.00 -33.71 -6.15
C TYR A 5 2.93 -33.01 -5.32
N ASN A 6 2.70 -33.50 -4.12
CA ASN A 6 2.02 -32.74 -3.09
C ASN A 6 3.00 -31.63 -2.69
N ILE A 7 2.88 -30.44 -3.31
CA ILE A 7 3.49 -29.23 -2.79
C ILE A 7 2.63 -28.91 -1.58
N GLY A 8 3.08 -29.26 -0.38
CA GLY A 8 2.46 -28.85 0.86
C GLY A 8 2.32 -27.33 0.83
N GLU A 9 1.17 -26.81 1.27
CA GLU A 9 0.96 -25.38 1.46
C GLU A 9 2.12 -24.86 2.32
N VAL A 10 2.92 -23.98 1.73
CA VAL A 10 4.07 -23.38 2.44
C VAL A 10 3.48 -22.24 3.24
N HIS A 11 3.19 -22.47 4.53
CA HIS A 11 2.89 -21.41 5.47
C HIS A 11 4.06 -20.42 5.47
N MET A 12 3.81 -19.17 5.18
CA MET A 12 4.85 -18.16 5.15
C MET A 12 4.56 -17.04 6.13
N ASN A 13 5.48 -16.84 7.05
CA ASN A 13 5.48 -15.73 8.00
C ASN A 13 6.86 -15.06 7.93
N GLN A 14 6.97 -14.03 7.11
CA GLN A 14 8.25 -13.43 6.79
C GLN A 14 8.31 -11.96 7.20
N LYS A 15 9.32 -11.58 7.97
CA LYS A 15 9.65 -10.18 8.21
C LYS A 15 10.24 -9.58 6.94
N LEU A 16 9.79 -8.37 6.58
CA LEU A 16 10.24 -7.61 5.42
C LEU A 16 10.97 -6.37 5.89
N SER A 17 11.97 -5.94 5.11
CA SER A 17 12.84 -4.81 5.48
C SER A 17 12.62 -3.54 4.67
N PHE A 18 11.67 -3.53 3.74
CA PHE A 18 11.50 -2.40 2.81
C PHE A 18 11.07 -1.08 3.49
N GLY A 19 10.51 -1.12 4.70
CA GLY A 19 10.13 0.04 5.51
C GLY A 19 11.11 0.42 6.61
N GLU A 20 12.17 -0.37 6.81
CA GLU A 20 13.14 -0.12 7.88
C GLU A 20 13.91 1.20 7.68
N PRO A 21 14.35 1.85 8.77
CA PRO A 21 14.21 1.41 10.17
C PRO A 21 12.92 1.86 10.86
N PHE A 22 11.98 2.50 10.16
CA PHE A 22 10.82 3.16 10.78
C PHE A 22 9.58 2.28 10.86
N ILE A 23 9.37 1.44 9.85
CA ILE A 23 8.16 0.63 9.69
C ILE A 23 8.58 -0.83 9.64
N GLU A 24 8.11 -1.61 10.59
CA GLU A 24 8.20 -3.05 10.51
C GLU A 24 7.08 -3.58 9.64
N SER A 25 7.42 -4.46 8.72
CA SER A 25 6.46 -5.10 7.83
C SER A 25 6.61 -6.61 7.91
N ARG A 26 5.48 -7.33 7.87
CA ARG A 26 5.45 -8.78 7.94
C ARG A 26 4.46 -9.35 6.93
N TYR A 27 4.94 -10.22 6.08
CA TYR A 27 4.11 -10.96 5.14
C TYR A 27 3.61 -12.25 5.78
N LEU A 28 2.33 -12.52 5.65
CA LEU A 28 1.66 -13.72 6.13
C LEU A 28 0.97 -14.40 4.94
N GLU A 29 1.12 -15.72 4.83
CA GLU A 29 0.43 -16.52 3.81
C GLU A 29 0.02 -17.85 4.41
N ALA A 30 -1.25 -18.23 4.21
CA ALA A 30 -1.86 -19.45 4.72
C ALA A 30 -1.67 -19.62 6.25
N GLU A 31 -1.77 -18.55 7.02
CA GLU A 31 -1.57 -18.54 8.48
C GLU A 31 -2.90 -18.80 9.19
N GLU A 32 -3.01 -19.91 9.91
CA GLU A 32 -4.26 -20.29 10.59
C GLU A 32 -4.57 -19.40 11.80
N SER A 33 -3.53 -18.94 12.51
CA SER A 33 -3.67 -18.12 13.70
C SER A 33 -2.43 -17.31 13.98
N PHE A 34 -2.56 -15.99 14.00
CA PHE A 34 -1.48 -15.07 14.30
C PHE A 34 -1.95 -13.99 15.27
N ASP A 35 -1.23 -13.80 16.37
CA ASP A 35 -1.55 -12.80 17.38
C ASP A 35 -0.89 -11.45 17.06
N VAL A 36 -1.70 -10.43 16.92
CA VAL A 36 -1.28 -9.04 16.73
C VAL A 36 -1.42 -8.32 18.07
N THR A 37 -0.31 -8.11 18.75
CA THR A 37 -0.27 -7.52 20.11
C THR A 37 -0.08 -6.01 20.13
N ASN A 38 0.46 -5.45 19.06
CA ASN A 38 0.70 -4.01 18.92
C ASN A 38 -0.27 -3.40 17.91
N SER A 39 -0.39 -2.06 17.93
CA SER A 39 -1.11 -1.36 16.87
C SER A 39 -0.47 -1.64 15.51
N ALA A 40 -1.28 -2.04 14.55
CA ALA A 40 -0.82 -2.39 13.22
C ALA A 40 -1.89 -2.08 12.16
N ILE A 41 -1.46 -1.89 10.92
CA ILE A 41 -2.35 -1.87 9.76
C ILE A 41 -2.28 -3.26 9.12
N LEU A 42 -3.41 -3.96 9.14
CA LEU A 42 -3.59 -5.24 8.47
C LEU A 42 -4.12 -4.99 7.05
N VAL A 43 -3.42 -5.50 6.05
CA VAL A 43 -3.80 -5.37 4.64
C VAL A 43 -4.07 -6.75 4.07
N ASN A 44 -5.29 -6.97 3.60
CA ASN A 44 -5.65 -8.18 2.88
C ASN A 44 -5.17 -8.03 1.42
N LEU A 45 -4.19 -8.84 1.02
CA LEU A 45 -3.63 -8.85 -0.34
C LEU A 45 -4.29 -9.87 -1.25
N ASP A 46 -5.20 -10.68 -0.72
CA ASP A 46 -5.93 -11.66 -1.49
C ASP A 46 -7.08 -11.02 -2.28
N LYS A 47 -7.42 -11.59 -3.44
CA LYS A 47 -8.49 -11.09 -4.32
C LYS A 47 -9.86 -11.73 -4.01
N GLU A 48 -9.87 -12.85 -3.30
CA GLU A 48 -11.06 -13.69 -3.15
C GLU A 48 -11.33 -14.08 -1.69
N GLN A 49 -10.29 -14.14 -0.85
CA GLN A 49 -10.41 -14.66 0.51
C GLN A 49 -10.42 -13.54 1.54
N ASP A 50 -11.30 -13.67 2.52
CA ASP A 50 -11.37 -12.75 3.66
C ASP A 50 -10.40 -13.19 4.75
N ILE A 51 -9.85 -12.22 5.48
CA ILE A 51 -9.09 -12.45 6.71
C ILE A 51 -10.07 -12.41 7.89
N MET A 52 -10.05 -13.44 8.73
CA MET A 52 -10.88 -13.44 9.94
C MET A 52 -10.14 -12.79 11.11
N ILE A 53 -10.80 -11.90 11.82
CA ILE A 53 -10.30 -11.21 13.01
C ILE A 53 -11.13 -11.68 14.21
N ASN A 54 -10.45 -12.23 15.23
CA ASN A 54 -11.06 -12.81 16.44
C ASN A 54 -12.15 -13.86 16.14
N LYS A 55 -12.14 -14.46 14.95
CA LYS A 55 -13.17 -15.39 14.43
C LYS A 55 -14.57 -14.77 14.31
N GLU A 56 -14.69 -13.45 14.42
CA GLU A 56 -15.97 -12.73 14.42
C GLU A 56 -16.12 -11.77 13.25
N PHE A 57 -15.03 -11.08 12.87
CA PHE A 57 -15.06 -10.09 11.81
C PHE A 57 -14.29 -10.56 10.59
N ALA A 58 -14.82 -10.28 9.41
CA ALA A 58 -14.15 -10.54 8.13
C ALA A 58 -13.60 -9.24 7.53
N LEU A 59 -12.29 -9.17 7.34
CA LEU A 59 -11.67 -8.15 6.51
C LEU A 59 -11.68 -8.63 5.06
N SER A 60 -12.54 -8.03 4.27
CA SER A 60 -12.72 -8.43 2.87
C SER A 60 -11.46 -8.30 2.03
N ALA A 61 -11.43 -9.02 0.92
CA ALA A 61 -10.40 -8.98 -0.09
C ALA A 61 -10.00 -7.55 -0.47
N LEU A 62 -8.71 -7.27 -0.60
CA LEU A 62 -8.12 -5.99 -1.00
C LEU A 62 -8.53 -4.80 -0.11
N LYS A 63 -8.80 -5.05 1.16
CA LYS A 63 -9.08 -4.03 2.18
C LYS A 63 -7.97 -3.96 3.21
N ALA A 64 -7.91 -2.84 3.93
CA ALA A 64 -7.05 -2.68 5.10
C ALA A 64 -7.87 -2.17 6.29
N LEU A 65 -7.32 -2.39 7.47
CA LEU A 65 -7.91 -1.98 8.74
C LEU A 65 -6.80 -1.78 9.77
N GLU A 66 -6.92 -0.78 10.63
CA GLU A 66 -6.12 -0.70 11.85
C GLU A 66 -6.63 -1.73 12.87
N VAL A 67 -5.69 -2.50 13.44
CA VAL A 67 -5.96 -3.56 14.41
C VAL A 67 -5.05 -3.42 15.62
N HIS A 68 -5.51 -3.87 16.78
CA HIS A 68 -4.77 -3.90 18.03
C HIS A 68 -5.31 -5.02 18.93
N ASP A 69 -4.43 -5.80 19.56
CA ASP A 69 -4.81 -6.91 20.46
C ASP A 69 -5.84 -7.85 19.85
N VAL A 70 -5.53 -8.39 18.67
CA VAL A 70 -6.42 -9.32 17.96
C VAL A 70 -5.68 -10.57 17.52
N THR A 71 -6.41 -11.67 17.38
CA THR A 71 -5.95 -12.87 16.69
C THR A 71 -6.54 -12.86 15.27
N ILE A 72 -5.68 -13.04 14.25
CA ILE A 72 -6.10 -13.10 12.86
C ILE A 72 -5.88 -14.49 12.27
N SER A 73 -6.74 -14.88 11.33
CA SER A 73 -6.56 -16.05 10.48
C SER A 73 -6.51 -15.57 9.02
N VAL A 74 -5.42 -15.90 8.35
CA VAL A 74 -5.10 -15.44 6.99
C VAL A 74 -5.11 -16.65 6.06
N PRO A 75 -6.23 -17.02 5.45
CA PRO A 75 -6.28 -18.17 4.54
C PRO A 75 -5.52 -17.93 3.23
N GLY A 76 -5.46 -16.67 2.79
CA GLY A 76 -4.71 -16.23 1.61
C GLY A 76 -3.44 -15.46 1.99
N LYS A 77 -3.34 -14.21 1.53
CA LYS A 77 -2.15 -13.36 1.68
C LYS A 77 -2.48 -12.08 2.44
N ALA A 78 -1.61 -11.71 3.38
CA ALA A 78 -1.72 -10.47 4.12
C ALA A 78 -0.38 -9.78 4.31
N LEU A 79 -0.45 -8.48 4.55
CA LEU A 79 0.67 -7.68 5.04
C LEU A 79 0.27 -7.03 6.35
N LEU A 80 1.13 -7.15 7.35
CA LEU A 80 0.99 -6.47 8.64
C LEU A 80 2.05 -5.37 8.73
N ILE A 81 1.62 -4.14 8.97
CA ILE A 81 2.45 -2.94 9.07
C ILE A 81 2.42 -2.46 10.52
N VAL A 82 3.55 -2.49 11.20
CA VAL A 82 3.69 -2.15 12.62
C VAL A 82 4.53 -0.90 12.80
N GLY A 83 4.21 -0.08 13.79
CA GLY A 83 5.00 1.12 14.15
C GLY A 83 4.62 2.38 13.37
N ALA A 84 3.65 2.31 12.46
CA ALA A 84 3.19 3.47 11.70
C ALA A 84 2.64 4.59 12.59
N ASP A 85 1.97 4.25 13.67
CA ASP A 85 1.41 5.15 14.69
C ASP A 85 2.45 5.94 15.47
N THR A 86 3.71 5.49 15.48
CA THR A 86 4.82 6.18 16.17
C THR A 86 5.50 7.24 15.28
N ILE A 87 5.20 7.28 14.00
CA ILE A 87 5.87 8.16 13.04
C ILE A 87 5.28 9.56 13.10
N GLN A 88 6.10 10.52 13.50
CA GLN A 88 5.74 11.94 13.59
C GLN A 88 6.28 12.70 12.37
N LEU A 89 5.49 12.78 11.27
CA LEU A 89 5.94 13.45 10.04
C LEU A 89 6.07 14.98 10.16
N ASN A 90 5.50 15.58 11.21
CA ASN A 90 5.73 16.99 11.57
C ASN A 90 7.04 17.20 12.35
N ASP A 91 7.68 16.15 12.84
CA ASP A 91 9.03 16.24 13.40
C ASP A 91 10.08 16.34 12.29
N ARG A 92 10.86 17.40 12.35
CA ARG A 92 11.88 17.71 11.33
C ARG A 92 12.97 16.63 11.23
N ILE A 93 13.32 16.01 12.34
CA ILE A 93 14.37 14.98 12.38
C ILE A 93 13.85 13.71 11.71
N THR A 94 12.66 13.26 12.09
CA THR A 94 11.99 12.11 11.50
C THR A 94 11.83 12.29 9.99
N MET A 95 11.28 13.43 9.57
CA MET A 95 11.09 13.74 8.14
C MET A 95 12.42 13.71 7.37
N LYS A 96 13.44 14.39 7.91
CA LYS A 96 14.76 14.41 7.26
C LYS A 96 15.35 13.01 7.15
N THR A 97 15.26 12.20 8.20
CA THR A 97 15.82 10.85 8.18
C THR A 97 15.11 9.95 7.17
N LEU A 98 13.78 10.03 7.08
CA LEU A 98 13.02 9.32 6.04
C LEU A 98 13.45 9.72 4.61
N CYS A 99 13.62 11.02 4.35
CA CYS A 99 14.08 11.52 3.06
C CYS A 99 15.53 11.11 2.74
N ASP A 100 16.37 10.93 3.75
CA ASP A 100 17.76 10.49 3.59
C ASP A 100 17.86 8.97 3.30
N VAL A 101 16.96 8.17 3.91
CA VAL A 101 16.94 6.70 3.76
C VAL A 101 16.23 6.28 2.47
N TRP A 102 15.08 6.88 2.18
CA TRP A 102 14.31 6.56 0.98
C TRP A 102 14.73 7.45 -0.19
N LYS A 103 14.80 6.87 -1.37
CA LYS A 103 15.23 7.59 -2.55
C LYS A 103 14.16 8.53 -3.08
N SER A 104 14.53 9.76 -3.44
CA SER A 104 13.62 10.67 -4.11
C SER A 104 13.13 10.07 -5.46
N ASN A 105 11.91 10.42 -5.85
CA ASN A 105 11.34 9.95 -7.09
C ASN A 105 12.19 10.38 -8.31
N TYR A 106 12.85 11.55 -8.25
CA TYR A 106 13.80 11.98 -9.26
C TYR A 106 15.02 11.06 -9.39
N GLN A 107 15.60 10.62 -8.26
CA GLN A 107 16.73 9.70 -8.25
C GLN A 107 16.37 8.32 -8.82
N LEU A 108 15.12 7.89 -8.64
CA LEU A 108 14.64 6.61 -9.17
C LEU A 108 14.31 6.67 -10.66
N THR A 109 13.70 7.75 -11.11
CA THR A 109 13.16 7.86 -12.47
C THR A 109 14.09 8.63 -13.42
N GLY A 110 14.91 9.55 -12.90
CA GLY A 110 15.71 10.47 -13.70
C GLY A 110 14.90 11.47 -14.54
N LEU A 111 13.58 11.48 -14.39
CA LEU A 111 12.69 12.32 -15.21
C LEU A 111 12.71 13.77 -14.72
N PRO A 112 12.92 14.77 -15.60
CA PRO A 112 13.05 16.18 -15.21
C PRO A 112 11.86 16.71 -14.40
N GLN A 113 10.63 16.27 -14.70
CA GLN A 113 9.42 16.66 -13.98
C GLN A 113 9.41 16.21 -12.52
N HIS A 114 10.23 15.22 -12.15
CA HIS A 114 10.33 14.73 -10.78
C HIS A 114 11.45 15.42 -9.97
N LYS A 115 12.24 16.33 -10.59
CA LYS A 115 13.40 16.95 -9.93
C LYS A 115 13.04 17.69 -8.63
N ASN A 116 11.89 18.32 -8.59
CA ASN A 116 11.38 19.04 -7.42
C ASN A 116 10.21 18.32 -6.76
N SER A 117 10.04 17.02 -7.04
CA SER A 117 8.98 16.21 -6.43
C SER A 117 9.28 15.95 -4.96
N PRO A 118 8.34 16.19 -4.06
CA PRO A 118 8.48 15.86 -2.64
C PRO A 118 8.28 14.36 -2.35
N TYR A 119 8.26 13.51 -3.37
CA TYR A 119 8.03 12.07 -3.27
C TYR A 119 9.33 11.31 -3.08
N PHE A 120 9.35 10.45 -2.05
CA PHE A 120 10.43 9.53 -1.75
C PHE A 120 9.87 8.11 -1.68
N LYS A 121 10.63 7.14 -2.17
CA LYS A 121 10.19 5.75 -2.21
C LYS A 121 11.14 4.84 -1.42
N SER A 122 10.58 3.96 -0.62
CA SER A 122 11.31 2.83 -0.04
C SER A 122 11.76 1.86 -1.15
N PRO A 123 12.65 0.91 -0.84
CA PRO A 123 12.87 -0.22 -1.73
C PRO A 123 11.55 -0.90 -2.09
N LYS A 124 11.45 -1.45 -3.31
CA LYS A 124 10.30 -2.27 -3.72
C LYS A 124 10.56 -3.71 -3.30
N GLU A 125 9.60 -4.34 -2.66
CA GLU A 125 9.58 -5.75 -2.29
C GLU A 125 8.61 -6.51 -3.19
N THR A 126 8.97 -7.73 -3.60
CA THR A 126 8.13 -8.57 -4.45
C THR A 126 7.81 -9.88 -3.74
N LEU A 127 6.55 -10.18 -3.59
CA LEU A 127 6.00 -11.31 -2.85
C LEU A 127 5.09 -12.12 -3.79
N GLY A 128 5.68 -13.03 -4.54
CA GLY A 128 4.96 -13.77 -5.58
C GLY A 128 4.43 -12.83 -6.67
N ASN A 129 3.11 -12.73 -6.79
CA ASN A 129 2.44 -11.84 -7.74
C ASN A 129 2.10 -10.44 -7.17
N VAL A 130 2.61 -10.11 -5.99
CA VAL A 130 2.38 -8.80 -5.34
C VAL A 130 3.69 -8.06 -5.21
N ALA A 131 3.72 -6.78 -5.59
CA ALA A 131 4.85 -5.90 -5.33
C ALA A 131 4.40 -4.71 -4.49
N VAL A 132 5.20 -4.35 -3.48
CA VAL A 132 4.87 -3.30 -2.51
C VAL A 132 6.04 -2.36 -2.30
N ASN A 133 5.73 -1.09 -2.05
CA ASN A 133 6.70 -0.12 -1.53
C ASN A 133 5.98 1.01 -0.81
N PHE A 134 6.65 1.66 0.13
CA PHE A 134 6.17 2.89 0.72
C PHE A 134 6.53 4.11 -0.12
N CYS A 135 5.62 5.08 -0.12
CA CYS A 135 5.83 6.38 -0.72
C CYS A 135 5.62 7.45 0.36
N LEU A 136 6.68 8.18 0.70
CA LEU A 136 6.60 9.38 1.52
C LEU A 136 6.31 10.58 0.63
N VAL A 137 5.32 11.37 0.99
CA VAL A 137 5.03 12.69 0.41
C VAL A 137 5.28 13.74 1.48
N ALA A 138 6.33 14.53 1.30
CA ALA A 138 6.81 15.44 2.33
C ALA A 138 5.97 16.72 2.47
N ASP A 139 5.32 17.16 1.38
CA ASP A 139 4.51 18.38 1.36
C ASP A 139 3.01 18.07 1.32
N PRO A 140 2.17 18.89 1.96
CA PRO A 140 0.72 18.81 1.79
C PRO A 140 0.31 19.24 0.38
N ASP A 141 -0.86 18.81 -0.06
CA ASP A 141 -1.45 19.11 -1.37
C ASP A 141 -0.57 18.78 -2.59
N ALA A 142 0.42 17.91 -2.40
CA ALA A 142 1.30 17.48 -3.47
C ALA A 142 0.65 16.31 -4.26
N PRO A 143 0.33 16.52 -5.56
CA PRO A 143 -0.22 15.47 -6.41
C PRO A 143 0.89 14.64 -7.06
N SER A 144 0.63 13.35 -7.26
CA SER A 144 1.39 12.52 -8.19
C SER A 144 1.04 12.85 -9.65
N GLY A 145 1.74 12.23 -10.60
CA GLY A 145 1.36 12.31 -12.01
C GLY A 145 -0.02 11.70 -12.27
N ILE A 146 -0.80 12.32 -13.16
CA ILE A 146 -2.08 11.76 -13.62
C ILE A 146 -1.76 10.66 -14.62
N HIS A 147 -2.27 9.46 -14.36
CA HIS A 147 -2.07 8.32 -15.25
C HIS A 147 -3.33 7.45 -15.31
N LYS A 148 -3.39 6.58 -16.30
CA LYS A 148 -4.47 5.64 -16.55
C LYS A 148 -3.91 4.24 -16.79
N GLU A 149 -2.72 4.19 -17.40
CA GLU A 149 -2.09 2.94 -17.81
C GLU A 149 -0.91 2.64 -16.89
N HIS A 150 -0.80 1.40 -16.48
CA HIS A 150 0.37 0.82 -15.87
C HIS A 150 1.25 0.16 -16.94
N ALA A 151 2.54 -0.03 -16.64
CA ALA A 151 3.47 -0.68 -17.58
C ALA A 151 2.98 -2.09 -17.98
N ASP A 152 2.30 -2.77 -17.06
CA ASP A 152 1.57 -4.01 -17.31
C ASP A 152 0.06 -3.70 -17.24
N PRO A 153 -0.72 -3.89 -18.31
CA PRO A 153 -2.15 -3.60 -18.34
C PRO A 153 -2.98 -4.52 -17.43
N HIS A 154 -2.41 -5.61 -16.92
CA HIS A 154 -3.07 -6.54 -16.00
C HIS A 154 -2.84 -6.20 -14.53
N VAL A 155 -1.98 -5.23 -14.23
CA VAL A 155 -1.73 -4.79 -12.85
C VAL A 155 -2.96 -4.08 -12.28
N GLN A 156 -3.36 -4.53 -11.11
CA GLN A 156 -4.29 -3.82 -10.25
C GLN A 156 -3.48 -3.06 -9.19
N GLU A 157 -3.69 -1.77 -9.10
CA GLU A 157 -3.04 -0.92 -8.10
C GLU A 157 -3.98 -0.65 -6.92
N LEU A 158 -3.46 -0.88 -5.74
CA LEU A 158 -4.11 -0.56 -4.48
C LEU A 158 -3.27 0.47 -3.73
N HIS A 159 -3.89 1.53 -3.25
CA HIS A 159 -3.26 2.48 -2.34
C HIS A 159 -3.73 2.22 -0.92
N VAL A 160 -2.79 2.08 0.00
CA VAL A 160 -3.03 1.91 1.43
C VAL A 160 -2.43 3.11 2.16
N GLN A 161 -3.24 3.87 2.88
CA GLN A 161 -2.73 4.97 3.70
C GLN A 161 -2.10 4.41 4.97
N ILE A 162 -0.87 4.85 5.27
CA ILE A 162 -0.10 4.36 6.41
C ILE A 162 0.02 5.43 7.49
N VAL A 163 0.43 6.65 7.13
CA VAL A 163 0.57 7.79 8.06
C VAL A 163 0.02 9.04 7.40
N GLY A 164 -0.66 9.88 8.17
CA GLY A 164 -1.25 11.11 7.64
C GLY A 164 -2.47 10.88 6.77
N GLU A 165 -2.80 11.86 5.94
CA GLU A 165 -4.00 11.85 5.11
C GLU A 165 -3.66 12.07 3.64
N GLY A 166 -4.38 11.38 2.77
CA GLY A 166 -4.28 11.51 1.34
C GLY A 166 -5.62 11.38 0.63
N ALA A 167 -5.59 11.41 -0.66
CA ALA A 167 -6.76 11.16 -1.50
C ALA A 167 -6.35 10.58 -2.85
N VAL A 168 -7.20 9.75 -3.43
CA VAL A 168 -7.12 9.39 -4.86
C VAL A 168 -8.14 10.24 -5.61
N ASP A 169 -7.64 11.11 -6.46
CA ASP A 169 -8.45 11.94 -7.35
C ASP A 169 -8.74 11.16 -8.65
N LEU A 170 -10.00 11.06 -9.05
CA LEU A 170 -10.44 10.47 -10.30
C LEU A 170 -10.76 11.56 -11.33
N MET A 171 -10.25 11.38 -12.57
CA MET A 171 -10.38 12.35 -13.64
C MET A 171 -11.03 11.76 -14.89
N LYS A 172 -11.62 12.63 -15.72
CA LYS A 172 -12.13 12.23 -17.04
C LYS A 172 -11.04 12.16 -18.10
N SER A 173 -9.91 12.82 -17.88
CA SER A 173 -8.78 12.90 -18.81
C SER A 173 -7.48 13.19 -18.04
N GLN A 174 -6.35 13.22 -18.74
CA GLN A 174 -5.06 13.62 -18.16
C GLN A 174 -4.97 15.14 -17.85
N ASN A 175 -6.08 15.74 -17.48
CA ASN A 175 -6.17 17.15 -17.10
C ASN A 175 -6.64 17.26 -15.65
N PRO A 176 -5.92 17.98 -14.76
CA PRO A 176 -6.30 18.18 -13.36
C PRO A 176 -7.70 18.78 -13.20
N ASP A 177 -8.11 19.67 -14.11
CA ASP A 177 -9.42 20.34 -14.07
C ASP A 177 -10.59 19.40 -14.42
N SER A 178 -10.29 18.21 -14.95
CA SER A 178 -11.29 17.19 -15.28
C SER A 178 -11.68 16.30 -14.11
N ARG A 179 -11.20 16.60 -12.88
CA ARG A 179 -11.50 15.84 -11.68
C ARG A 179 -13.01 15.80 -11.41
N TYR A 180 -13.56 14.61 -11.26
CA TYR A 180 -14.98 14.42 -10.96
C TYR A 180 -15.22 13.76 -9.59
N ALA A 181 -14.21 13.15 -8.99
CA ALA A 181 -14.28 12.58 -7.64
C ALA A 181 -12.94 12.69 -6.94
N SER A 182 -12.98 12.70 -5.61
CA SER A 182 -11.82 12.60 -4.73
C SER A 182 -12.18 11.63 -3.61
N LEU A 183 -11.39 10.58 -3.46
CA LEU A 183 -11.62 9.50 -2.53
C LEU A 183 -10.63 9.66 -1.37
N PRO A 184 -11.10 10.12 -0.20
CA PRO A 184 -10.21 10.37 0.93
C PRO A 184 -9.62 9.08 1.46
N LEU A 185 -8.37 9.17 1.92
CA LEU A 185 -7.63 8.09 2.56
C LEU A 185 -7.11 8.58 3.91
N THR A 186 -7.46 7.85 4.96
CA THR A 186 -6.89 7.98 6.30
C THR A 186 -6.08 6.74 6.65
N ALA A 187 -5.22 6.79 7.66
CA ALA A 187 -4.44 5.63 8.10
C ALA A 187 -5.33 4.39 8.25
N GLY A 188 -4.83 3.24 7.80
CA GLY A 188 -5.58 1.98 7.76
C GLY A 188 -6.63 1.86 6.65
N SER A 189 -6.87 2.91 5.85
CA SER A 189 -7.83 2.83 4.75
C SER A 189 -7.17 2.49 3.41
N THR A 190 -7.98 1.93 2.51
CA THR A 190 -7.54 1.57 1.16
C THR A 190 -8.44 2.16 0.10
N HIS A 191 -7.85 2.42 -1.03
CA HIS A 191 -8.59 2.63 -2.26
C HIS A 191 -7.92 1.88 -3.40
N MET A 192 -8.71 1.09 -4.09
CA MET A 192 -8.37 0.52 -5.39
C MET A 192 -9.18 1.25 -6.44
N ALA A 193 -8.53 1.75 -7.49
CA ALA A 193 -9.25 2.33 -8.60
C ALA A 193 -10.13 1.25 -9.23
N THR A 194 -11.43 1.50 -9.22
CA THR A 194 -12.40 0.59 -9.81
C THR A 194 -12.50 0.83 -11.30
N TRP A 195 -12.55 -0.26 -12.08
CA TRP A 195 -12.85 -0.22 -13.51
C TRP A 195 -14.21 0.48 -13.72
N ASN A 196 -14.30 1.29 -14.75
CA ASN A 196 -15.59 1.85 -15.14
C ASN A 196 -16.49 0.75 -15.76
N LYS A 197 -17.73 1.11 -16.15
CA LYS A 197 -18.68 0.16 -16.73
C LYS A 197 -18.20 -0.44 -18.05
N GLU A 198 -17.31 0.25 -18.76
CA GLU A 198 -16.71 -0.16 -20.01
C GLU A 198 -15.48 -1.06 -19.81
N GLY A 199 -15.10 -1.34 -18.56
CA GLY A 199 -13.91 -2.12 -18.23
C GLY A 199 -12.61 -1.36 -18.41
N GLU A 200 -12.64 -0.02 -18.43
CA GLU A 200 -11.47 0.81 -18.51
C GLU A 200 -11.05 1.30 -17.12
N TYR A 201 -9.72 1.38 -16.92
CA TYR A 201 -9.15 1.97 -15.71
C TYR A 201 -9.28 3.51 -15.78
N PRO A 202 -9.80 4.19 -14.75
CA PRO A 202 -9.98 5.65 -14.80
C PRO A 202 -8.64 6.38 -14.77
N TRP A 203 -8.58 7.55 -15.38
CA TRP A 203 -7.51 8.50 -15.11
C TRP A 203 -7.53 8.84 -13.64
N HIS A 204 -6.39 8.71 -12.95
CA HIS A 204 -6.29 8.96 -11.52
C HIS A 204 -4.93 9.48 -11.12
N ARG A 205 -4.85 9.99 -9.90
CA ARG A 205 -3.61 10.33 -9.20
C ARG A 205 -3.79 10.21 -7.72
N TYR A 206 -2.72 9.93 -7.01
CA TYR A 206 -2.66 10.15 -5.57
C TYR A 206 -2.33 11.62 -5.29
N ARG A 207 -2.88 12.18 -4.21
CA ARG A 207 -2.57 13.50 -3.69
C ARG A 207 -2.51 13.45 -2.16
N SER A 208 -1.43 14.00 -1.57
CA SER A 208 -1.37 14.20 -0.12
C SER A 208 -2.38 15.27 0.30
N VAL A 209 -2.96 15.12 1.48
CA VAL A 209 -3.73 16.17 2.18
C VAL A 209 -2.86 16.78 3.27
N THR A 210 -2.13 15.95 3.99
CA THR A 210 -1.06 16.31 4.91
C THR A 210 0.26 15.68 4.45
N PRO A 211 1.42 16.00 5.02
CA PRO A 211 2.59 15.14 4.90
C PRO A 211 2.20 13.71 5.26
N CYS A 212 2.55 12.74 4.44
CA CYS A 212 1.99 11.40 4.59
C CYS A 212 2.90 10.29 4.06
N ILE A 213 2.63 9.08 4.51
CA ILE A 213 3.17 7.84 3.94
C ILE A 213 1.97 7.02 3.44
N PHE A 214 2.01 6.62 2.20
CA PHE A 214 1.11 5.60 1.67
C PHE A 214 1.92 4.43 1.11
N MET A 215 1.30 3.29 1.01
CA MET A 215 1.88 2.10 0.37
C MET A 215 1.20 1.88 -0.97
N GLY A 216 1.99 1.80 -2.03
CA GLY A 216 1.54 1.28 -3.31
C GLY A 216 1.64 -0.25 -3.29
N VAL A 217 0.58 -0.90 -3.72
CA VAL A 217 0.51 -2.35 -3.91
C VAL A 217 0.14 -2.62 -5.35
N GLU A 218 1.02 -3.31 -6.06
CA GLU A 218 0.78 -3.76 -7.43
C GLU A 218 0.50 -5.26 -7.41
N ILE A 219 -0.63 -5.68 -7.94
CA ILE A 219 -1.07 -7.09 -7.99
C ILE A 219 -1.13 -7.53 -9.45
N HIS A 220 -0.24 -8.44 -9.82
CA HIS A 220 -0.06 -8.98 -11.17
C HIS A 220 -0.94 -10.20 -11.44
#